data_e73061993598fa7529b112989f27da38
#
_entry.id   e73061993598fa7529b112989f27da38
#
_cell.length_a   1.000
_cell.length_b   1.000
_cell.length_c   1.000
_cell.angle_alpha   90.00
_cell.angle_beta   90.00
_cell.angle_gamma   90.00
#
_symmetry.space_group_name_H-M   'P 1'
#
loop_
_entity.id
_entity.type
_entity.pdbx_description
1 polymer ?
#
loop_
_entity_poly.entity_id
_entity_poly.type
_entity_poly.pdbx_seq_one_letter_code
_entity_poly.pdbx_strand_id
1 'polypeptide(L)'
;MVVRMRIDGLLRRILTVPSGLQNTVTSRLKIMGGMNIAEHKIPQDGHAIQSVRGHSLDLRISSMPTVYGEKMVLRLLDKSAQALSKSQLGLEGQDLDNYNALLRNTSGVILLVGPTGSGKSTTMCNMIRDLSREEINIVTLEDPVEYHIPGVSQCQINEKTGMTFASGLRAILRQDPDIISVGEIRDGETASIAMRAAITGHLVFSTLHTNDAVSAVYRLKDVGVEPWLVASALR
;
A
#
# COMPACT_ATOMS: atom_id res chain seq x y z
N MET A 1 24.98 -8.91 -18.30
CA MET A 1 24.07 -8.53 -17.17
C MET A 1 23.33 -9.77 -16.69
N VAL A 2 23.19 -9.97 -15.38
CA VAL A 2 22.41 -11.10 -14.81
C VAL A 2 21.04 -10.59 -14.38
N VAL A 3 19.97 -11.25 -14.83
CA VAL A 3 18.61 -10.99 -14.40
C VAL A 3 18.21 -11.99 -13.33
N ARG A 4 17.78 -11.49 -12.18
CA ARG A 4 17.33 -12.29 -11.05
C ARG A 4 15.91 -11.87 -10.70
N MET A 5 15.11 -12.81 -10.26
CA MET A 5 13.75 -12.57 -9.76
C MET A 5 13.66 -13.01 -8.30
N ARG A 6 13.01 -12.24 -7.48
CA ARG A 6 12.68 -12.64 -6.10
C ARG A 6 11.37 -13.42 -6.11
N ILE A 7 11.43 -14.68 -5.73
CA ILE A 7 10.31 -15.60 -5.65
C ILE A 7 10.34 -16.15 -4.22
N ASP A 8 9.25 -16.02 -3.49
CA ASP A 8 9.12 -16.47 -2.08
C ASP A 8 10.30 -16.04 -1.20
N GLY A 9 10.68 -14.77 -1.32
CA GLY A 9 11.78 -14.18 -0.54
C GLY A 9 13.18 -14.45 -1.07
N LEU A 10 13.38 -15.41 -1.97
CA LEU A 10 14.69 -15.83 -2.49
C LEU A 10 14.97 -15.26 -3.89
N LEU A 11 16.20 -14.77 -4.11
CA LEU A 11 16.66 -14.32 -5.42
C LEU A 11 17.11 -15.53 -6.26
N ARG A 12 16.42 -15.77 -7.39
CA ARG A 12 16.77 -16.80 -8.36
C ARG A 12 17.25 -16.15 -9.66
N ARG A 13 18.32 -16.69 -10.25
CA ARG A 13 18.76 -16.28 -11.59
C ARG A 13 17.83 -16.85 -12.65
N ILE A 14 17.24 -15.96 -13.44
CA ILE A 14 16.29 -16.34 -14.51
C ILE A 14 16.97 -16.40 -15.85
N LEU A 15 17.80 -15.39 -16.16
CA LEU A 15 18.53 -15.36 -17.43
C LEU A 15 19.80 -14.53 -17.32
N THR A 16 20.67 -14.69 -18.30
CA THR A 16 21.88 -13.86 -18.47
C THR A 16 21.79 -13.16 -19.82
N VAL A 17 21.84 -11.83 -19.80
CA VAL A 17 21.87 -11.00 -21.00
C VAL A 17 23.33 -10.83 -21.42
N PRO A 18 23.69 -11.05 -22.70
CA PRO A 18 25.01 -10.76 -23.23
C PRO A 18 25.47 -9.33 -22.96
N SER A 19 26.76 -9.12 -22.75
CA SER A 19 27.31 -7.79 -22.40
C SER A 19 27.00 -6.73 -23.45
N GLY A 20 27.03 -7.07 -24.74
CA GLY A 20 26.70 -6.16 -25.84
C GLY A 20 25.23 -5.67 -25.86
N LEU A 21 24.32 -6.36 -25.18
CA LEU A 21 22.91 -5.96 -25.08
C LEU A 21 22.55 -5.25 -23.77
N GLN A 22 23.48 -5.13 -22.84
CA GLN A 22 23.20 -4.55 -21.53
C GLN A 22 22.64 -3.12 -21.63
N ASN A 23 23.32 -2.24 -22.37
CA ASN A 23 22.90 -0.85 -22.53
C ASN A 23 21.55 -0.74 -23.25
N THR A 24 21.31 -1.58 -24.26
CA THR A 24 20.05 -1.60 -25.00
C THR A 24 18.87 -1.96 -24.08
N VAL A 25 19.05 -2.99 -23.23
CA VAL A 25 18.03 -3.40 -22.27
C VAL A 25 17.78 -2.30 -21.23
N THR A 26 18.84 -1.70 -20.68
CA THR A 26 18.73 -0.61 -19.72
C THR A 26 18.01 0.60 -20.31
N SER A 27 18.41 1.03 -21.52
CA SER A 27 17.74 2.15 -22.23
C SER A 27 16.28 1.85 -22.50
N ARG A 28 15.95 0.62 -22.91
CA ARG A 28 14.55 0.21 -23.13
C ARG A 28 13.71 0.30 -21.84
N LEU A 29 14.25 -0.16 -20.71
CA LEU A 29 13.59 -0.06 -19.43
C LEU A 29 13.40 1.40 -18.98
N LYS A 30 14.40 2.27 -19.24
CA LYS A 30 14.28 3.71 -18.98
C LYS A 30 13.18 4.35 -19.83
N ILE A 31 13.12 4.06 -21.12
CA ILE A 31 12.05 4.55 -22.01
C ILE A 31 10.69 4.09 -21.48
N MET A 32 10.54 2.82 -21.14
CA MET A 32 9.29 2.27 -20.60
C MET A 32 8.86 3.01 -19.32
N GLY A 33 9.81 3.35 -18.45
CA GLY A 33 9.54 4.05 -17.19
C GLY A 33 9.46 5.57 -17.31
N GLY A 34 9.59 6.15 -18.52
CA GLY A 34 9.61 7.61 -18.69
C GLY A 34 10.83 8.30 -18.10
N MET A 35 11.96 7.58 -17.96
CA MET A 35 13.22 8.08 -17.41
C MET A 35 14.12 8.67 -18.49
N ASN A 36 15.05 9.54 -18.09
CA ASN A 36 16.06 10.10 -18.97
C ASN A 36 17.12 9.07 -19.36
N ILE A 37 17.17 8.68 -20.63
CA ILE A 37 18.12 7.70 -21.15
C ILE A 37 19.56 8.22 -21.23
N ALA A 38 19.77 9.53 -21.31
CA ALA A 38 21.09 10.12 -21.37
C ALA A 38 21.76 10.30 -20.00
N GLU A 39 20.98 10.22 -18.92
CA GLU A 39 21.49 10.36 -17.55
C GLU A 39 21.85 8.98 -16.97
N HIS A 40 23.12 8.79 -16.61
CA HIS A 40 23.66 7.52 -16.09
C HIS A 40 24.31 7.67 -14.73
N LYS A 41 24.37 8.89 -14.17
CA LYS A 41 25.16 9.21 -12.98
C LYS A 41 24.32 9.36 -11.71
N ILE A 42 23.03 9.59 -11.86
CA ILE A 42 22.09 9.76 -10.74
C ILE A 42 21.02 8.67 -10.75
N PRO A 43 20.51 8.27 -9.58
CA PRO A 43 19.38 7.35 -9.51
C PRO A 43 18.13 7.96 -10.17
N GLN A 44 17.32 7.12 -10.79
CA GLN A 44 16.06 7.51 -11.39
C GLN A 44 14.99 6.49 -11.07
N ASP A 45 13.77 6.97 -10.88
CA ASP A 45 12.59 6.14 -10.70
C ASP A 45 11.58 6.42 -11.81
N GLY A 46 10.96 5.38 -12.32
CA GLY A 46 9.98 5.44 -13.38
C GLY A 46 8.83 4.47 -13.18
N HIS A 47 7.79 4.66 -13.95
CA HIS A 47 6.56 3.90 -13.86
C HIS A 47 6.06 3.58 -15.27
N ALA A 48 5.54 2.35 -15.46
CA ALA A 48 4.93 1.93 -16.71
C ALA A 48 3.78 0.96 -16.45
N ILE A 49 2.77 1.01 -17.30
CA ILE A 49 1.71 0.00 -17.34
C ILE A 49 1.93 -0.85 -18.59
N GLN A 50 1.99 -2.16 -18.43
CA GLN A 50 2.18 -3.10 -19.52
C GLN A 50 1.11 -4.18 -19.50
N SER A 51 0.55 -4.49 -20.67
CA SER A 51 -0.35 -5.63 -20.81
C SER A 51 0.45 -6.86 -21.22
N VAL A 52 0.41 -7.91 -20.40
CA VAL A 52 1.08 -9.18 -20.66
C VAL A 52 0.06 -10.31 -20.55
N ARG A 53 -0.21 -11.02 -21.64
CA ARG A 53 -1.18 -12.13 -21.70
C ARG A 53 -2.58 -11.76 -21.16
N GLY A 54 -3.03 -10.53 -21.41
CA GLY A 54 -4.33 -10.05 -20.94
C GLY A 54 -4.34 -9.49 -19.51
N HIS A 55 -3.24 -9.60 -18.76
CA HIS A 55 -3.07 -9.01 -17.44
C HIS A 55 -2.45 -7.63 -17.53
N SER A 56 -3.01 -6.66 -16.84
CA SER A 56 -2.42 -5.32 -16.70
C SER A 56 -1.42 -5.30 -15.56
N LEU A 57 -0.14 -5.24 -15.89
CA LEU A 57 0.95 -5.15 -14.93
C LEU A 57 1.37 -3.70 -14.75
N ASP A 58 1.39 -3.26 -13.51
CA ASP A 58 1.99 -2.00 -13.09
C ASP A 58 3.46 -2.26 -12.75
N LEU A 59 4.35 -1.59 -13.47
CA LEU A 59 5.81 -1.72 -13.34
C LEU A 59 6.38 -0.49 -12.67
N ARG A 60 6.96 -0.63 -11.49
CA ARG A 60 7.84 0.37 -10.91
C ARG A 60 9.27 0.02 -11.23
N ILE A 61 9.98 0.95 -11.85
CA ILE A 61 11.32 0.74 -12.38
C ILE A 61 12.26 1.72 -11.67
N SER A 62 13.26 1.21 -10.98
CA SER A 62 14.31 2.03 -10.36
C SER A 62 15.66 1.73 -11.00
N SER A 63 16.38 2.79 -11.37
CA SER A 63 17.73 2.75 -11.91
C SER A 63 18.71 3.33 -10.89
N MET A 64 19.83 2.66 -10.68
CA MET A 64 20.90 3.11 -9.80
C MET A 64 22.26 2.90 -10.43
N PRO A 65 23.12 3.95 -10.51
CA PRO A 65 24.49 3.82 -11.00
C PRO A 65 25.31 2.91 -10.07
N THR A 66 26.13 2.06 -10.67
CA THR A 66 27.10 1.21 -9.95
C THR A 66 28.43 1.18 -10.70
N VAL A 67 29.47 0.69 -10.07
CA VAL A 67 30.80 0.53 -10.70
C VAL A 67 30.81 -0.41 -11.93
N TYR A 68 29.77 -1.24 -12.08
CA TYR A 68 29.62 -2.17 -13.22
C TYR A 68 28.55 -1.72 -14.23
N GLY A 69 28.12 -0.46 -14.19
CA GLY A 69 27.03 0.09 -14.97
C GLY A 69 25.75 0.25 -14.13
N GLU A 70 24.62 0.52 -14.77
CA GLU A 70 23.36 0.76 -14.07
C GLU A 70 22.72 -0.55 -13.59
N LYS A 71 22.37 -0.58 -12.31
CA LYS A 71 21.52 -1.62 -11.73
C LYS A 71 20.06 -1.20 -11.91
N MET A 72 19.25 -2.08 -12.48
CA MET A 72 17.82 -1.90 -12.62
C MET A 72 17.06 -2.80 -11.64
N VAL A 73 16.03 -2.26 -11.00
CA VAL A 73 15.11 -3.02 -10.17
C VAL A 73 13.69 -2.78 -10.72
N LEU A 74 12.97 -3.85 -11.01
CA LEU A 74 11.59 -3.80 -11.45
C LEU A 74 10.71 -4.45 -10.38
N ARG A 75 9.72 -3.71 -9.90
CA ARG A 75 8.64 -4.26 -9.07
C ARG A 75 7.44 -4.46 -9.97
N LEU A 76 6.93 -5.70 -10.00
CA LEU A 76 5.77 -6.10 -10.79
C LEU A 76 4.55 -6.11 -9.85
N LEU A 77 3.54 -5.34 -10.17
CA LEU A 77 2.26 -5.32 -9.45
C LEU A 77 1.17 -5.70 -10.44
N ASP A 78 0.54 -6.85 -10.20
CA ASP A 78 -0.58 -7.31 -11.03
C ASP A 78 -1.87 -6.68 -10.51
N LYS A 79 -2.34 -5.62 -11.17
CA LYS A 79 -3.61 -4.94 -10.82
C LYS A 79 -4.85 -5.75 -11.19
N SER A 80 -4.71 -6.79 -12.02
CA SER A 80 -5.80 -7.71 -12.35
C SER A 80 -5.95 -8.82 -11.31
N ALA A 81 -5.01 -8.96 -10.38
CA ALA A 81 -5.12 -9.88 -9.27
C ALA A 81 -6.36 -9.49 -8.45
N GLN A 82 -7.40 -10.33 -8.51
CA GLN A 82 -8.58 -10.13 -7.69
C GLN A 82 -8.19 -10.22 -6.22
N ALA A 83 -8.74 -9.32 -5.40
CA ALA A 83 -8.60 -9.46 -3.95
C ALA A 83 -9.06 -10.87 -3.53
N LEU A 84 -8.28 -11.48 -2.66
CA LEU A 84 -8.55 -12.84 -2.17
C LEU A 84 -9.95 -12.90 -1.52
N SER A 85 -10.61 -14.04 -1.61
CA SER A 85 -11.84 -14.29 -0.83
C SER A 85 -11.49 -14.50 0.65
N LYS A 86 -12.47 -14.38 1.56
CA LYS A 86 -12.28 -14.64 2.99
C LYS A 86 -11.65 -15.99 3.26
N SER A 87 -12.10 -17.03 2.56
CA SER A 87 -11.53 -18.39 2.68
C SER A 87 -10.06 -18.47 2.25
N GLN A 88 -9.66 -17.64 1.30
CA GLN A 88 -8.27 -17.56 0.83
C GLN A 88 -7.36 -16.74 1.76
N LEU A 89 -7.94 -15.94 2.68
CA LEU A 89 -7.17 -15.27 3.75
C LEU A 89 -6.69 -16.28 4.82
N GLY A 90 -7.21 -17.50 4.83
CA GLY A 90 -6.86 -18.51 5.83
C GLY A 90 -7.50 -18.28 7.20
N LEU A 91 -8.54 -17.43 7.28
CA LEU A 91 -9.29 -17.18 8.51
C LEU A 91 -10.34 -18.26 8.72
N GLU A 92 -10.28 -18.98 9.85
CA GLU A 92 -11.19 -20.05 10.20
C GLU A 92 -11.61 -19.96 11.66
N GLY A 93 -12.75 -20.55 12.00
CA GLY A 93 -13.24 -20.65 13.38
C GLY A 93 -13.31 -19.30 14.08
N GLN A 94 -12.69 -19.20 15.26
CA GLN A 94 -12.70 -18.01 16.10
C GLN A 94 -12.10 -16.77 15.41
N ASP A 95 -11.07 -16.95 14.57
CA ASP A 95 -10.43 -15.82 13.87
C ASP A 95 -11.36 -15.20 12.82
N LEU A 96 -12.17 -16.04 12.14
CA LEU A 96 -13.20 -15.55 11.23
C LEU A 96 -14.33 -14.83 11.97
N ASP A 97 -14.72 -15.34 13.14
CA ASP A 97 -15.73 -14.70 13.99
C ASP A 97 -15.24 -13.34 14.49
N ASN A 98 -13.98 -13.25 14.94
CA ASN A 98 -13.34 -12.01 15.36
C ASN A 98 -13.25 -11.00 14.21
N TYR A 99 -12.85 -11.45 12.99
CA TYR A 99 -12.83 -10.63 11.79
C TYR A 99 -14.22 -10.05 11.49
N ASN A 100 -15.25 -10.90 11.51
CA ASN A 100 -16.63 -10.45 11.27
C ASN A 100 -17.15 -9.51 12.37
N ALA A 101 -16.72 -9.71 13.62
CA ALA A 101 -17.06 -8.81 14.73
C ALA A 101 -16.43 -7.44 14.57
N LEU A 102 -15.18 -7.36 14.12
CA LEU A 102 -14.52 -6.07 13.82
C LEU A 102 -15.28 -5.28 12.74
N LEU A 103 -15.77 -5.95 11.70
CA LEU A 103 -16.51 -5.31 10.60
C LEU A 103 -17.92 -4.80 10.99
N ARG A 104 -18.43 -5.17 12.17
CA ARG A 104 -19.71 -4.66 12.69
C ARG A 104 -19.58 -3.29 13.37
N ASN A 105 -18.34 -2.83 13.63
CA ASN A 105 -18.15 -1.51 14.21
C ASN A 105 -18.54 -0.43 13.20
N THR A 106 -19.23 0.59 13.67
CA THR A 106 -19.61 1.75 12.86
C THR A 106 -18.66 2.93 13.04
N SER A 107 -17.80 2.89 14.05
CA SER A 107 -16.79 3.91 14.33
C SER A 107 -15.61 3.31 15.11
N GLY A 108 -14.50 4.00 15.06
CA GLY A 108 -13.26 3.57 15.72
C GLY A 108 -12.13 3.31 14.71
N VAL A 109 -10.95 3.00 15.22
CA VAL A 109 -9.78 2.65 14.40
C VAL A 109 -9.53 1.15 14.46
N ILE A 110 -9.43 0.51 13.31
CA ILE A 110 -8.99 -0.87 13.17
C ILE A 110 -7.60 -0.85 12.52
N LEU A 111 -6.60 -1.37 13.24
CA LEU A 111 -5.22 -1.40 12.78
C LEU A 111 -4.80 -2.82 12.39
N LEU A 112 -4.28 -2.94 11.18
CA LEU A 112 -3.60 -4.15 10.72
C LEU A 112 -2.10 -3.98 10.92
N VAL A 113 -1.51 -4.85 11.70
CA VAL A 113 -0.09 -4.76 12.08
C VAL A 113 0.69 -5.98 11.63
N GLY A 114 1.99 -5.81 11.41
CA GLY A 114 2.87 -6.88 10.99
C GLY A 114 4.00 -6.37 10.09
N PRO A 115 5.00 -7.21 9.80
CA PRO A 115 6.10 -6.89 8.91
C PRO A 115 5.65 -6.71 7.45
N THR A 116 6.54 -6.24 6.60
CA THR A 116 6.30 -6.17 5.16
C THR A 116 6.05 -7.57 4.59
N GLY A 117 5.02 -7.70 3.74
CA GLY A 117 4.65 -8.98 3.13
C GLY A 117 3.80 -9.90 4.02
N SER A 118 3.35 -9.47 5.21
CA SER A 118 2.48 -10.25 6.10
C SER A 118 1.00 -10.31 5.66
N GLY A 119 0.64 -9.63 4.58
CA GLY A 119 -0.74 -9.63 4.06
C GLY A 119 -1.62 -8.48 4.56
N LYS A 120 -1.07 -7.45 5.22
CA LYS A 120 -1.86 -6.30 5.74
C LYS A 120 -2.73 -5.65 4.66
N SER A 121 -2.13 -5.22 3.53
CA SER A 121 -2.87 -4.57 2.43
C SER A 121 -3.94 -5.50 1.85
N THR A 122 -3.63 -6.78 1.72
CA THR A 122 -4.57 -7.80 1.22
C THR A 122 -5.76 -7.95 2.16
N THR A 123 -5.52 -8.04 3.47
CA THR A 123 -6.58 -8.16 4.49
C THR A 123 -7.42 -6.88 4.53
N MET A 124 -6.79 -5.70 4.52
CA MET A 124 -7.48 -4.41 4.51
C MET A 124 -8.36 -4.25 3.27
N CYS A 125 -7.85 -4.60 2.09
CA CYS A 125 -8.62 -4.59 0.85
C CYS A 125 -9.86 -5.49 0.93
N ASN A 126 -9.74 -6.68 1.53
CA ASN A 126 -10.88 -7.57 1.75
C ASN A 126 -11.90 -6.98 2.74
N MET A 127 -11.45 -6.37 3.86
CA MET A 127 -12.33 -5.71 4.82
C MET A 127 -13.13 -4.58 4.15
N ILE A 128 -12.47 -3.74 3.37
CA ILE A 128 -13.09 -2.64 2.63
C ILE A 128 -14.12 -3.18 1.63
N ARG A 129 -13.77 -4.22 0.87
CA ARG A 129 -14.66 -4.84 -0.10
C ARG A 129 -15.90 -5.46 0.55
N ASP A 130 -15.73 -6.11 1.71
CA ASP A 130 -16.84 -6.70 2.45
C ASP A 130 -17.81 -5.65 3.00
N LEU A 131 -17.34 -4.43 3.25
CA LEU A 131 -18.13 -3.28 3.70
C LEU A 131 -18.69 -2.42 2.55
N SER A 132 -18.15 -2.58 1.33
CA SER A 132 -18.58 -1.77 0.17
C SER A 132 -20.02 -2.10 -0.23
N ARG A 133 -20.88 -1.11 -0.12
CA ARG A 133 -22.29 -1.13 -0.51
C ARG A 133 -22.67 0.22 -1.08
N GLU A 134 -23.77 0.31 -1.85
CA GLU A 134 -24.20 1.56 -2.47
C GLU A 134 -24.51 2.67 -1.46
N GLU A 135 -24.91 2.30 -0.23
CA GLU A 135 -25.29 3.24 0.83
C GLU A 135 -24.12 3.71 1.69
N ILE A 136 -22.90 3.20 1.47
CA ILE A 136 -21.73 3.49 2.31
C ILE A 136 -20.67 4.21 1.49
N ASN A 137 -20.34 5.43 1.89
CA ASN A 137 -19.25 6.20 1.29
C ASN A 137 -17.90 5.80 1.86
N ILE A 138 -17.15 5.04 1.07
CA ILE A 138 -15.79 4.57 1.44
C ILE A 138 -14.75 5.35 0.66
N VAL A 139 -13.80 5.97 1.35
CA VAL A 139 -12.68 6.70 0.74
C VAL A 139 -11.36 6.16 1.24
N THR A 140 -10.41 5.91 0.34
CA THR A 140 -9.07 5.42 0.69
C THR A 140 -7.97 6.41 0.32
N LEU A 141 -6.87 6.38 1.07
CA LEU A 141 -5.59 7.03 0.77
C LEU A 141 -4.51 5.95 0.70
N GLU A 142 -3.88 5.79 -0.44
CA GLU A 142 -2.95 4.69 -0.69
C GLU A 142 -1.65 5.16 -1.37
N ASP A 143 -0.54 4.48 -1.10
CA ASP A 143 0.78 4.77 -1.68
C ASP A 143 1.50 3.49 -2.15
N PRO A 144 1.15 3.00 -3.36
CA PRO A 144 0.06 3.38 -4.26
C PRO A 144 -1.22 2.55 -4.04
N VAL A 145 -2.23 2.80 -4.88
CA VAL A 145 -3.39 1.91 -5.04
C VAL A 145 -2.91 0.58 -5.63
N GLU A 146 -3.01 -0.51 -4.84
CA GLU A 146 -2.59 -1.85 -5.26
C GLU A 146 -3.71 -2.61 -5.98
N TYR A 147 -4.96 -2.50 -5.48
CA TYR A 147 -6.13 -3.19 -6.02
C TYR A 147 -7.25 -2.20 -6.27
N HIS A 148 -7.96 -2.35 -7.38
CA HIS A 148 -9.18 -1.57 -7.62
C HIS A 148 -10.38 -2.22 -6.95
N ILE A 149 -11.10 -1.45 -6.14
CA ILE A 149 -12.31 -1.90 -5.43
C ILE A 149 -13.50 -1.15 -6.02
N PRO A 150 -14.43 -1.84 -6.71
CA PRO A 150 -15.64 -1.20 -7.23
C PRO A 150 -16.45 -0.54 -6.10
N GLY A 151 -16.98 0.65 -6.37
CA GLY A 151 -17.78 1.41 -5.39
C GLY A 151 -16.98 2.16 -4.33
N VAL A 152 -15.64 2.13 -4.37
CA VAL A 152 -14.76 2.82 -3.41
C VAL A 152 -14.02 3.97 -4.09
N SER A 153 -13.99 5.12 -3.44
CA SER A 153 -13.22 6.29 -3.88
C SER A 153 -11.76 6.15 -3.44
N GLN A 154 -10.90 5.67 -4.33
CA GLN A 154 -9.50 5.39 -4.03
C GLN A 154 -8.60 6.57 -4.47
N CYS A 155 -7.92 7.20 -3.52
CA CYS A 155 -7.02 8.33 -3.73
C CYS A 155 -5.57 7.87 -3.58
N GLN A 156 -4.76 8.16 -4.59
CA GLN A 156 -3.33 7.86 -4.53
C GLN A 156 -2.53 9.06 -4.05
N ILE A 157 -1.63 8.82 -3.11
CA ILE A 157 -0.67 9.82 -2.60
C ILE A 157 0.24 10.28 -3.74
N ASN A 158 0.50 11.60 -3.77
CA ASN A 158 1.44 12.21 -4.69
C ASN A 158 2.11 13.41 -4.00
N GLU A 159 3.23 13.16 -3.35
CA GLU A 159 3.98 14.18 -2.62
C GLU A 159 4.44 15.35 -3.50
N LYS A 160 4.68 15.10 -4.81
CA LYS A 160 5.08 16.16 -5.76
C LYS A 160 3.98 17.21 -5.95
N THR A 161 2.73 16.84 -5.78
CA THR A 161 1.58 17.76 -5.86
C THR A 161 1.08 18.24 -4.50
N GLY A 162 1.74 17.84 -3.39
CA GLY A 162 1.33 18.15 -2.03
C GLY A 162 0.25 17.23 -1.46
N MET A 163 -0.13 16.15 -2.17
CA MET A 163 -1.05 15.15 -1.67
C MET A 163 -0.31 14.16 -0.77
N THR A 164 -0.23 14.46 0.51
CA THR A 164 0.31 13.60 1.58
C THR A 164 -0.81 12.85 2.28
N PHE A 165 -0.49 11.87 3.13
CA PHE A 165 -1.50 11.20 3.98
C PHE A 165 -2.25 12.20 4.87
N ALA A 166 -1.56 13.12 5.52
CA ALA A 166 -2.18 14.11 6.39
C ALA A 166 -3.07 15.09 5.62
N SER A 167 -2.59 15.66 4.49
CA SER A 167 -3.37 16.60 3.68
C SER A 167 -4.58 15.93 3.02
N GLY A 168 -4.40 14.72 2.51
CA GLY A 168 -5.47 13.92 1.92
C GLY A 168 -6.53 13.55 2.95
N LEU A 169 -6.14 13.09 4.15
CA LEU A 169 -7.08 12.73 5.20
C LEU A 169 -7.93 13.92 5.66
N ARG A 170 -7.33 15.12 5.79
CA ARG A 170 -8.11 16.34 6.04
C ARG A 170 -9.11 16.65 4.92
N ALA A 171 -8.76 16.37 3.67
CA ALA A 171 -9.66 16.58 2.55
C ALA A 171 -10.82 15.57 2.57
N ILE A 172 -10.54 14.30 2.84
CA ILE A 172 -11.53 13.22 2.94
C ILE A 172 -12.60 13.52 4.00
N LEU A 173 -12.21 14.06 5.16
CA LEU A 173 -13.17 14.42 6.22
C LEU A 173 -14.22 15.47 5.79
N ARG A 174 -14.04 16.12 4.62
CA ARG A 174 -15.03 17.03 4.03
C ARG A 174 -15.81 16.41 2.86
N GLN A 175 -15.65 15.10 2.65
CA GLN A 175 -16.32 14.34 1.58
C GLN A 175 -17.43 13.43 2.11
N ASP A 176 -17.89 13.68 3.34
CA ASP A 176 -18.94 12.90 4.02
C ASP A 176 -18.68 11.38 3.98
N PRO A 177 -17.51 10.93 4.43
CA PRO A 177 -17.16 9.51 4.42
C PRO A 177 -17.78 8.78 5.61
N ASP A 178 -18.29 7.58 5.40
CA ASP A 178 -18.63 6.64 6.49
C ASP A 178 -17.40 5.86 6.93
N ILE A 179 -16.59 5.43 5.95
CA ILE A 179 -15.41 4.62 6.15
C ILE A 179 -14.20 5.27 5.47
N ILE A 180 -13.12 5.37 6.23
CA ILE A 180 -11.85 5.92 5.75
C ILE A 180 -10.78 4.84 5.84
N SER A 181 -10.03 4.61 4.76
CA SER A 181 -8.83 3.76 4.82
C SER A 181 -7.58 4.60 4.57
N VAL A 182 -6.67 4.57 5.52
CA VAL A 182 -5.34 5.18 5.39
C VAL A 182 -4.32 4.06 5.22
N GLY A 183 -3.72 3.95 4.06
CA GLY A 183 -2.83 2.84 3.68
C GLY A 183 -1.82 2.50 4.76
N GLU A 184 -1.18 3.52 5.32
CA GLU A 184 -0.32 3.37 6.50
C GLU A 184 -0.19 4.68 7.30
N ILE A 185 0.09 4.55 8.60
CA ILE A 185 0.44 5.67 9.48
C ILE A 185 1.96 5.72 9.63
N ARG A 186 2.58 6.79 9.09
CA ARG A 186 4.03 7.02 9.18
C ARG A 186 4.41 8.04 10.24
N ASP A 187 3.52 8.99 10.53
CA ASP A 187 3.78 10.18 11.35
C ASP A 187 2.63 10.47 12.32
N GLY A 188 2.93 11.30 13.33
CA GLY A 188 1.99 11.64 14.40
C GLY A 188 0.84 12.53 13.92
N GLU A 189 1.03 13.33 12.89
CA GLU A 189 0.00 14.19 12.34
C GLU A 189 -1.13 13.34 11.72
N THR A 190 -0.76 12.42 10.81
CA THR A 190 -1.69 11.47 10.20
C THR A 190 -2.38 10.62 11.25
N ALA A 191 -1.61 10.10 12.23
CA ALA A 191 -2.14 9.31 13.34
C ALA A 191 -3.20 10.07 14.14
N SER A 192 -2.90 11.31 14.54
CA SER A 192 -3.80 12.13 15.34
C SER A 192 -5.09 12.46 14.59
N ILE A 193 -5.01 12.76 13.29
CA ILE A 193 -6.20 13.04 12.47
C ILE A 193 -7.07 11.77 12.34
N ALA A 194 -6.46 10.60 12.09
CA ALA A 194 -7.15 9.31 11.97
C ALA A 194 -7.89 8.96 13.28
N MET A 195 -7.22 9.10 14.42
CA MET A 195 -7.83 8.83 15.73
C MET A 195 -9.00 9.78 16.04
N ARG A 196 -8.86 11.08 15.73
CA ARG A 196 -9.93 12.06 15.92
C ARG A 196 -11.12 11.77 15.00
N ALA A 197 -10.89 11.42 13.74
CA ALA A 197 -11.93 10.99 12.81
C ALA A 197 -12.75 9.82 13.37
N ALA A 198 -12.07 8.84 13.95
CA ALA A 198 -12.72 7.68 14.55
C ALA A 198 -13.59 8.02 15.75
N ILE A 199 -13.15 8.95 16.61
CA ILE A 199 -13.93 9.41 17.77
C ILE A 199 -15.15 10.24 17.32
N THR A 200 -15.04 10.95 16.20
CA THR A 200 -16.15 11.74 15.65
C THR A 200 -17.15 10.94 14.80
N GLY A 201 -17.05 9.60 14.79
CA GLY A 201 -18.08 8.73 14.23
C GLY A 201 -17.68 7.94 12.99
N HIS A 202 -16.45 8.12 12.48
CA HIS A 202 -15.99 7.40 11.28
C HIS A 202 -15.36 6.06 11.63
N LEU A 203 -15.53 5.06 10.80
CA LEU A 203 -14.76 3.82 10.87
C LEU A 203 -13.46 4.01 10.05
N VAL A 204 -12.32 3.90 10.74
CA VAL A 204 -11.01 4.14 10.13
C VAL A 204 -10.19 2.86 10.10
N PHE A 205 -9.73 2.46 8.92
CA PHE A 205 -8.76 1.38 8.73
C PHE A 205 -7.38 1.96 8.48
N SER A 206 -6.34 1.35 9.08
CA SER A 206 -4.97 1.69 8.74
C SER A 206 -4.01 0.55 9.00
N THR A 207 -2.75 0.72 8.58
CA THR A 207 -1.69 -0.24 8.86
C THR A 207 -0.54 0.40 9.63
N LEU A 208 0.14 -0.42 10.42
CA LEU A 208 1.39 -0.08 11.08
C LEU A 208 2.42 -1.20 10.87
N HIS A 209 3.68 -0.79 10.76
CA HIS A 209 4.82 -1.72 10.68
C HIS A 209 5.32 -2.02 12.10
N THR A 210 4.59 -2.86 12.84
CA THR A 210 4.98 -3.37 14.16
C THR A 210 4.87 -4.89 14.15
N ASN A 211 5.57 -5.57 15.06
CA ASN A 211 5.58 -7.03 15.10
C ASN A 211 4.29 -7.63 15.66
N ASP A 212 3.61 -6.90 16.53
CA ASP A 212 2.40 -7.35 17.22
C ASP A 212 1.46 -6.18 17.54
N ALA A 213 0.25 -6.50 17.99
CA ALA A 213 -0.80 -5.52 18.29
C ALA A 213 -0.45 -4.62 19.50
N VAL A 214 0.26 -5.15 20.49
CA VAL A 214 0.65 -4.39 21.69
C VAL A 214 1.69 -3.33 21.32
N SER A 215 2.67 -3.70 20.51
CA SER A 215 3.68 -2.78 19.98
C SER A 215 3.08 -1.66 19.14
N ALA A 216 1.91 -1.85 18.53
CA ALA A 216 1.22 -0.78 17.81
C ALA A 216 0.78 0.36 18.72
N VAL A 217 0.33 0.07 19.93
CA VAL A 217 -0.05 1.08 20.91
C VAL A 217 1.17 1.92 21.31
N TYR A 218 2.30 1.26 21.59
CA TYR A 218 3.56 1.96 21.86
C TYR A 218 4.00 2.83 20.68
N ARG A 219 3.92 2.28 19.46
CA ARG A 219 4.29 3.02 18.26
C ARG A 219 3.45 4.27 18.05
N LEU A 220 2.13 4.20 18.28
CA LEU A 220 1.26 5.38 18.23
C LEU A 220 1.67 6.44 19.24
N LYS A 221 2.02 6.03 20.46
CA LYS A 221 2.54 6.94 21.49
C LYS A 221 3.88 7.57 21.06
N ASP A 222 4.79 6.77 20.51
CA ASP A 222 6.12 7.24 20.07
C ASP A 222 6.05 8.27 18.93
N VAL A 223 5.06 8.16 18.05
CA VAL A 223 4.83 9.17 17.00
C VAL A 223 4.04 10.39 17.52
N GLY A 224 3.74 10.45 18.81
CA GLY A 224 3.17 11.61 19.47
C GLY A 224 1.65 11.62 19.61
N VAL A 225 0.97 10.47 19.46
CA VAL A 225 -0.47 10.39 19.72
C VAL A 225 -0.72 10.33 21.22
N GLU A 226 -1.62 11.19 21.69
CA GLU A 226 -2.03 11.23 23.10
C GLU A 226 -2.64 9.88 23.55
N PRO A 227 -2.20 9.29 24.70
CA PRO A 227 -2.66 7.96 25.13
C PRO A 227 -4.18 7.83 25.27
N TRP A 228 -4.86 8.87 25.75
CA TRP A 228 -6.32 8.87 25.88
C TRP A 228 -7.01 8.78 24.51
N LEU A 229 -6.41 9.38 23.47
CA LEU A 229 -6.94 9.37 22.11
C LEU A 229 -6.84 7.96 21.51
N VAL A 230 -5.71 7.28 21.76
CA VAL A 230 -5.52 5.86 21.38
C VAL A 230 -6.55 4.98 22.07
N ALA A 231 -6.68 5.11 23.40
CA ALA A 231 -7.61 4.29 24.19
C ALA A 231 -9.09 4.49 23.80
N SER A 232 -9.45 5.70 23.35
CA SER A 232 -10.82 6.02 22.93
C SER A 232 -11.16 5.57 21.51
N ALA A 233 -10.16 5.53 20.63
CA ALA A 233 -10.37 5.29 19.21
C ALA A 233 -10.19 3.81 18.79
N LEU A 234 -9.25 3.07 19.40
CA LEU A 234 -8.96 1.67 19.02
C LEU A 234 -10.13 0.72 19.30
N ARG A 235 -10.30 -0.25 18.39
CA ARG A 235 -11.28 -1.35 18.50
C ARG A 235 -10.55 -2.70 18.46
#